data_26a0388905845751482af8b2d38380dc
#
_entry.id   26a0388905845751482af8b2d38380dc
#
_cell.length_a   1.000
_cell.length_b   1.000
_cell.length_c   1.000
_cell.angle_alpha   90.00
_cell.angle_beta   90.00
_cell.angle_gamma   90.00
#
_symmetry.space_group_name_H-M   'P 1'
#
loop_
_entity.id
_entity.type
_entity.pdbx_description
1 polymer ?
#
loop_
_entity_poly.entity_id
_entity_poly.type
_entity_poly.pdbx_seq_one_letter_code
_entity_poly.pdbx_strand_id
1 'polypeptide(L)'
;MKKRTIYLEPISNKFVKFGKEKIEVKPYLSTEDIASMVLLCNRQYEFDNDNFAMVRLIFDVLVIDKCTDVEIEGVESKKEDGNTHTSVNVDKNIIERFDNSRLIDAIKPLVVNYQDAWEQVVKSIELKNTYNVLSSITSNLPSMDDMGKALETSLKSLADYGQKDPEGFKQIIKETVTKDVRENARKEVIEAKKKNKK
;
A
#
# COMPACT_ATOMS: atom_id res chain seq x y z
N MET A 1 -40.72 12.76 -8.63
CA MET A 1 -40.39 12.03 -7.39
C MET A 1 -40.36 13.02 -6.23
N LYS A 2 -41.12 12.80 -5.13
CA LYS A 2 -40.99 13.62 -3.92
C LYS A 2 -39.70 13.24 -3.19
N LYS A 3 -38.81 14.18 -2.95
CA LYS A 3 -37.60 13.98 -2.14
C LYS A 3 -38.04 13.76 -0.69
N ARG A 4 -37.52 12.71 -0.04
CA ARG A 4 -37.70 12.47 1.41
C ARG A 4 -36.56 13.12 2.15
N THR A 5 -36.85 13.89 3.17
CA THR A 5 -35.86 14.44 4.11
C THR A 5 -35.59 13.39 5.17
N ILE A 6 -34.33 12.99 5.31
CA ILE A 6 -33.88 12.07 6.37
C ILE A 6 -33.18 12.94 7.42
N TYR A 7 -33.66 12.88 8.65
CA TYR A 7 -33.00 13.51 9.78
C TYR A 7 -32.01 12.51 10.37
N LEU A 8 -30.72 12.88 10.35
CA LEU A 8 -29.67 12.08 10.97
C LEU A 8 -29.57 12.52 12.44
N GLU A 9 -29.70 11.56 13.34
CA GLU A 9 -29.44 11.82 14.77
C GLU A 9 -27.94 12.08 14.98
N PRO A 10 -27.59 13.06 15.84
CA PRO A 10 -26.20 13.29 16.17
C PRO A 10 -25.62 12.07 16.89
N ILE A 11 -24.42 11.68 16.50
CA ILE A 11 -23.69 10.58 17.15
C ILE A 11 -23.26 11.08 18.55
N SER A 12 -23.81 10.48 19.60
CA SER A 12 -23.45 10.82 20.98
C SER A 12 -22.20 10.06 21.43
N ASN A 13 -21.38 10.72 22.25
CA ASN A 13 -20.24 10.10 22.89
C ASN A 13 -20.68 8.92 23.77
N LYS A 14 -19.85 7.89 23.80
CA LYS A 14 -20.04 6.70 24.62
C LYS A 14 -19.07 6.74 25.79
N PHE A 15 -19.32 5.91 26.79
CA PHE A 15 -18.46 5.83 27.97
C PHE A 15 -18.06 4.38 28.19
N VAL A 16 -16.79 4.17 28.53
CA VAL A 16 -16.27 2.88 28.95
C VAL A 16 -15.65 3.00 30.35
N LYS A 17 -15.83 1.98 31.16
CA LYS A 17 -15.18 1.89 32.47
C LYS A 17 -13.90 1.07 32.31
N PHE A 18 -12.77 1.70 32.63
CA PHE A 18 -11.46 1.05 32.59
C PHE A 18 -10.79 1.18 33.96
N GLY A 19 -10.71 0.08 34.70
CA GLY A 19 -10.31 0.10 36.09
C GLY A 19 -11.25 0.92 36.96
N LYS A 20 -10.74 1.99 37.53
CA LYS A 20 -11.52 2.95 38.33
C LYS A 20 -11.97 4.18 37.54
N GLU A 21 -11.43 4.37 36.36
CA GLU A 21 -11.66 5.52 35.51
C GLU A 21 -12.88 5.32 34.61
N LYS A 22 -13.56 6.41 34.28
CA LYS A 22 -14.61 6.47 33.28
C LYS A 22 -14.09 7.29 32.11
N ILE A 23 -13.85 6.62 30.99
CA ILE A 23 -13.30 7.22 29.79
C ILE A 23 -14.44 7.59 28.84
N GLU A 24 -14.43 8.80 28.35
CA GLU A 24 -15.34 9.26 27.31
C GLU A 24 -14.79 8.86 25.94
N VAL A 25 -15.65 8.25 25.09
CA VAL A 25 -15.26 7.76 23.78
C VAL A 25 -16.11 8.43 22.70
N LYS A 26 -15.47 9.17 21.83
CA LYS A 26 -16.03 9.65 20.56
C LYS A 26 -16.18 8.46 19.63
N PRO A 27 -17.39 8.08 19.20
CA PRO A 27 -17.61 6.79 18.54
C PRO A 27 -17.25 6.78 17.04
N TYR A 28 -16.58 7.82 16.54
CA TYR A 28 -16.28 7.96 15.12
C TYR A 28 -15.00 8.78 14.90
N LEU A 29 -14.10 8.25 14.07
CA LEU A 29 -12.93 8.96 13.57
C LEU A 29 -13.32 9.85 12.40
N SER A 30 -12.95 11.14 12.44
CA SER A 30 -13.18 12.03 11.30
C SER A 30 -12.28 11.67 10.11
N THR A 31 -12.62 12.14 8.93
CA THR A 31 -11.78 11.97 7.73
C THR A 31 -10.39 12.58 7.93
N GLU A 32 -10.30 13.70 8.65
CA GLU A 32 -9.02 14.37 8.97
C GLU A 32 -8.19 13.54 9.95
N ASP A 33 -8.83 12.96 10.97
CA ASP A 33 -8.16 12.05 11.90
C ASP A 33 -7.58 10.86 11.13
N ILE A 34 -8.38 10.21 10.28
CA ILE A 34 -7.94 9.06 9.49
C ILE A 34 -6.78 9.44 8.55
N ALA A 35 -6.86 10.58 7.86
CA ALA A 35 -5.79 11.03 6.99
C ALA A 35 -4.47 11.26 7.75
N SER A 36 -4.56 11.89 8.93
CA SER A 36 -3.42 12.08 9.82
C SER A 36 -2.82 10.75 10.28
N MET A 37 -3.66 9.80 10.68
CA MET A 37 -3.25 8.46 11.11
C MET A 37 -2.56 7.68 9.98
N VAL A 38 -3.09 7.75 8.75
CA VAL A 38 -2.47 7.13 7.57
C VAL A 38 -1.06 7.66 7.34
N LEU A 39 -0.86 8.99 7.44
CA LEU A 39 0.47 9.59 7.27
C LEU A 39 1.46 9.12 8.35
N LEU A 40 1.04 9.10 9.62
CA LEU A 40 1.89 8.68 10.73
C LEU A 40 2.24 7.19 10.65
N CYS A 41 1.27 6.35 10.34
CA CYS A 41 1.48 4.91 10.17
C CYS A 41 2.42 4.59 9.00
N ASN A 42 2.31 5.31 7.87
CA ASN A 42 3.22 5.16 6.75
C ASN A 42 4.67 5.56 7.11
N ARG A 43 4.86 6.64 7.87
CA ARG A 43 6.19 7.03 8.36
C ARG A 43 6.77 5.99 9.29
N GLN A 44 5.97 5.44 10.20
CA GLN A 44 6.42 4.41 11.12
C GLN A 44 6.81 3.12 10.38
N TYR A 45 6.04 2.73 9.38
CA TYR A 45 6.34 1.57 8.54
C TYR A 45 7.73 1.68 7.88
N GLU A 46 8.04 2.85 7.33
CA GLU A 46 9.37 3.13 6.74
C GLU A 46 10.49 3.14 7.77
N PHE A 47 10.23 3.72 8.94
CA PHE A 47 11.23 3.85 10.00
C PHE A 47 11.63 2.49 10.59
N ASP A 48 10.67 1.59 10.77
CA ASP A 48 10.87 0.28 11.40
C ASP A 48 11.10 -0.87 10.40
N ASN A 49 11.61 -0.58 9.20
CA ASN A 49 11.92 -1.59 8.20
C ASN A 49 10.75 -2.55 7.92
N ASP A 50 9.60 -1.99 7.60
CA ASP A 50 8.39 -2.73 7.21
C ASP A 50 7.74 -3.56 8.33
N ASN A 51 7.86 -3.12 9.57
CA ASN A 51 7.27 -3.80 10.72
C ASN A 51 5.77 -3.47 10.89
N PHE A 52 4.91 -4.31 10.33
CA PHE A 52 3.46 -4.15 10.40
C PHE A 52 2.89 -4.24 11.84
N ALA A 53 3.51 -5.00 12.72
CA ALA A 53 3.07 -5.10 14.11
C ALA A 53 3.23 -3.76 14.84
N MET A 54 4.33 -3.06 14.60
CA MET A 54 4.56 -1.73 15.14
C MET A 54 3.58 -0.71 14.57
N VAL A 55 3.31 -0.75 13.26
CA VAL A 55 2.30 0.10 12.63
C VAL A 55 0.93 -0.10 13.25
N ARG A 56 0.54 -1.35 13.51
CA ARG A 56 -0.73 -1.66 14.16
C ARG A 56 -0.84 -1.03 15.53
N LEU A 57 0.22 -1.14 16.30
CA LEU A 57 0.27 -0.60 17.64
C LEU A 57 0.19 0.94 17.66
N ILE A 58 0.93 1.60 16.77
CA ILE A 58 0.85 3.05 16.59
C ILE A 58 -0.56 3.46 16.16
N PHE A 59 -1.20 2.72 15.26
CA PHE A 59 -2.58 2.96 14.88
C PHE A 59 -3.52 2.89 16.09
N ASP A 60 -3.39 1.88 16.93
CA ASP A 60 -4.22 1.70 18.13
C ASP A 60 -4.01 2.83 19.15
N VAL A 61 -2.77 3.28 19.35
CA VAL A 61 -2.42 4.45 20.16
C VAL A 61 -3.11 5.72 19.62
N LEU A 62 -3.04 5.94 18.31
CA LEU A 62 -3.68 7.09 17.66
C LEU A 62 -5.21 7.05 17.75
N VAL A 63 -5.82 5.87 17.68
CA VAL A 63 -7.27 5.73 17.88
C VAL A 63 -7.66 6.21 19.28
N ILE A 64 -6.91 5.86 20.30
CA ILE A 64 -7.18 6.32 21.66
C ILE A 64 -6.99 7.84 21.76
N ASP A 65 -5.89 8.39 21.25
CA ASP A 65 -5.64 9.83 21.24
C ASP A 65 -6.77 10.63 20.55
N LYS A 66 -7.29 10.12 19.43
CA LYS A 66 -8.31 10.83 18.64
C LYS A 66 -9.74 10.61 19.13
N CYS A 67 -10.01 9.46 19.75
CA CYS A 67 -11.36 9.08 20.16
C CYS A 67 -11.65 9.23 21.64
N THR A 68 -10.66 9.51 22.48
CA THR A 68 -10.86 9.59 23.94
C THR A 68 -10.28 10.85 24.55
N ASP A 69 -10.60 11.07 25.82
CA ASP A 69 -10.02 12.08 26.68
C ASP A 69 -8.76 11.61 27.43
N VAL A 70 -8.19 10.46 27.03
CA VAL A 70 -7.00 9.88 27.64
C VAL A 70 -5.74 10.46 26.98
N GLU A 71 -4.86 11.03 27.80
CA GLU A 71 -3.51 11.42 27.36
C GLU A 71 -2.57 10.21 27.40
N ILE A 72 -1.86 9.99 26.31
CA ILE A 72 -0.87 8.91 26.19
C ILE A 72 0.52 9.51 26.20
N GLU A 73 1.37 9.05 27.12
CA GLU A 73 2.77 9.45 27.19
C GLU A 73 3.48 9.20 25.84
N GLY A 74 4.18 10.22 25.33
CA GLY A 74 4.87 10.14 24.04
C GLY A 74 4.01 10.47 22.81
N VAL A 75 2.73 10.76 22.97
CA VAL A 75 1.87 11.30 21.92
C VAL A 75 1.65 12.80 22.19
N GLU A 76 2.17 13.64 21.31
CA GLU A 76 1.99 15.09 21.41
C GLU A 76 1.17 15.58 20.22
N SER A 77 0.05 16.24 20.51
CA SER A 77 -0.75 16.93 19.50
C SER A 77 -0.63 18.43 19.68
N LYS A 78 0.04 19.13 18.77
CA LYS A 78 0.17 20.59 18.75
C LYS A 78 -0.71 21.17 17.67
N LYS A 79 -1.43 22.25 18.02
CA LYS A 79 -2.16 23.06 17.04
C LYS A 79 -1.26 24.21 16.60
N GLU A 80 -0.84 24.18 15.33
CA GLU A 80 -0.13 25.28 14.68
C GLU A 80 -0.90 25.71 13.44
N ASP A 81 -1.15 27.02 13.31
CA ASP A 81 -1.86 27.62 12.16
C ASP A 81 -3.20 26.97 11.78
N GLY A 82 -3.97 26.55 12.80
CA GLY A 82 -5.28 25.91 12.58
C GLY A 82 -5.21 24.41 12.25
N ASN A 83 -4.01 23.86 12.04
CA ASN A 83 -3.79 22.43 11.80
C ASN A 83 -3.32 21.73 13.07
N THR A 84 -3.82 20.52 13.28
CA THR A 84 -3.35 19.67 14.39
C THR A 84 -2.19 18.80 13.89
N HIS A 85 -0.99 19.08 14.39
CA HIS A 85 0.18 18.24 14.14
C HIS A 85 0.31 17.24 15.30
N THR A 86 0.15 15.98 15.01
CA THR A 86 0.38 14.89 15.96
C THR A 86 1.74 14.28 15.71
N SER A 87 2.58 14.26 16.74
CA SER A 87 3.82 13.49 16.75
C SER A 87 3.70 12.31 17.70
N VAL A 88 4.20 11.17 17.29
CA VAL A 88 4.22 9.95 18.10
C VAL A 88 5.69 9.62 18.35
N ASN A 89 6.13 9.80 19.58
CA ASN A 89 7.46 9.43 20.02
C ASN A 89 7.34 8.42 21.15
N VAL A 90 6.89 7.21 20.79
CA VAL A 90 6.58 6.16 21.75
C VAL A 90 7.77 5.23 21.83
N ASP A 91 8.44 5.18 22.98
CA ASP A 91 9.51 4.24 23.21
C ASP A 91 8.95 2.79 23.43
N LYS A 92 9.84 1.80 23.38
CA LYS A 92 9.46 0.41 23.53
C LYS A 92 8.75 0.12 24.87
N ASN A 93 9.11 0.81 25.93
CA ASN A 93 8.51 0.59 27.27
C ASN A 93 7.08 1.12 27.33
N ILE A 94 6.80 2.25 26.68
CA ILE A 94 5.46 2.81 26.55
C ILE A 94 4.58 1.86 25.77
N ILE A 95 5.10 1.33 24.67
CA ILE A 95 4.43 0.34 23.83
C ILE A 95 4.06 -0.91 24.61
N GLU A 96 5.00 -1.50 25.33
CA GLU A 96 4.74 -2.70 26.15
C GLU A 96 3.69 -2.44 27.24
N ARG A 97 3.74 -1.27 27.91
CA ARG A 97 2.73 -0.88 28.90
C ARG A 97 1.36 -0.69 28.28
N PHE A 98 1.30 -0.08 27.11
CA PHE A 98 0.06 0.14 26.38
C PHE A 98 -0.59 -1.17 25.95
N ASP A 99 0.16 -2.08 25.33
CA ASP A 99 -0.32 -3.40 24.90
C ASP A 99 -0.82 -4.23 26.09
N ASN A 100 -0.05 -4.25 27.18
CA ASN A 100 -0.42 -4.93 28.43
C ASN A 100 -1.66 -4.33 29.11
N SER A 101 -1.94 -3.07 28.91
CA SER A 101 -3.11 -2.41 29.53
C SER A 101 -4.45 -2.89 28.96
N ARG A 102 -4.45 -3.41 27.74
CA ARG A 102 -5.65 -3.77 26.98
C ARG A 102 -6.71 -2.66 26.86
N LEU A 103 -6.28 -1.43 26.96
CA LEU A 103 -7.17 -0.27 26.84
C LEU A 103 -7.87 -0.23 25.48
N ILE A 104 -7.15 -0.57 24.42
CA ILE A 104 -7.71 -0.62 23.07
C ILE A 104 -8.84 -1.63 22.92
N ASP A 105 -8.76 -2.77 23.61
CA ASP A 105 -9.82 -3.79 23.57
C ASP A 105 -11.15 -3.27 24.12
N ALA A 106 -11.09 -2.35 25.08
CA ALA A 106 -12.28 -1.70 25.63
C ALA A 106 -12.86 -0.60 24.73
N ILE A 107 -11.99 0.12 23.99
CA ILE A 107 -12.37 1.27 23.16
C ILE A 107 -12.78 0.87 21.75
N LYS A 108 -12.04 -0.04 21.11
CA LYS A 108 -12.27 -0.51 19.73
C LYS A 108 -13.72 -0.86 19.39
N PRO A 109 -14.49 -1.59 20.22
CA PRO A 109 -15.88 -1.91 19.91
C PRO A 109 -16.82 -0.69 19.89
N LEU A 110 -16.40 0.44 20.47
CA LEU A 110 -17.17 1.67 20.55
C LEU A 110 -16.93 2.61 19.36
N VAL A 111 -15.80 2.44 18.65
CA VAL A 111 -15.44 3.24 17.47
C VAL A 111 -15.96 2.57 16.21
N VAL A 112 -17.03 3.11 15.64
CA VAL A 112 -17.82 2.49 14.56
C VAL A 112 -16.99 2.24 13.30
N ASN A 113 -16.13 3.17 12.92
CA ASN A 113 -15.31 3.09 11.71
C ASN A 113 -13.85 2.70 11.96
N TYR A 114 -13.57 2.04 13.09
CA TYR A 114 -12.24 1.58 13.44
C TYR A 114 -11.64 0.67 12.36
N GLN A 115 -12.41 -0.32 11.91
CA GLN A 115 -11.94 -1.28 10.90
C GLN A 115 -11.70 -0.62 9.55
N ASP A 116 -12.60 0.26 9.13
CA ASP A 116 -12.47 1.02 7.88
C ASP A 116 -11.23 1.92 7.89
N ALA A 117 -10.94 2.56 9.03
CA ALA A 117 -9.75 3.38 9.20
C ALA A 117 -8.46 2.54 9.11
N TRP A 118 -8.44 1.35 9.75
CA TRP A 118 -7.32 0.44 9.64
C TRP A 118 -7.09 -0.03 8.20
N GLU A 119 -8.15 -0.40 7.48
CA GLU A 119 -8.05 -0.81 6.08
C GLU A 119 -7.49 0.30 5.18
N GLN A 120 -7.79 1.56 5.46
CA GLN A 120 -7.19 2.68 4.73
C GLN A 120 -5.68 2.79 4.97
N VAL A 121 -5.21 2.56 6.21
CA VAL A 121 -3.78 2.49 6.53
C VAL A 121 -3.11 1.37 5.74
N VAL A 122 -3.67 0.15 5.80
CA VAL A 122 -3.12 -1.01 5.09
C VAL A 122 -3.03 -0.76 3.59
N LYS A 123 -4.13 -0.32 2.97
CA LYS A 123 -4.17 0.00 1.53
C LYS A 123 -3.15 1.06 1.13
N SER A 124 -2.95 2.07 1.98
CA SER A 124 -1.96 3.12 1.71
C SER A 124 -0.53 2.58 1.70
N ILE A 125 -0.19 1.70 2.64
CA ILE A 125 1.11 1.03 2.71
C ILE A 125 1.32 0.12 1.49
N GLU A 126 0.31 -0.67 1.11
CA GLU A 126 0.36 -1.56 -0.05
C GLU A 126 0.57 -0.79 -1.36
N LEU A 127 -0.15 0.32 -1.54
CA LEU A 127 0.01 1.21 -2.70
C LEU A 127 1.43 1.78 -2.78
N LYS A 128 1.97 2.21 -1.64
CA LYS A 128 3.33 2.74 -1.57
C LYS A 128 4.37 1.68 -1.92
N ASN A 129 4.23 0.47 -1.38
CA ASN A 129 5.12 -0.65 -1.70
C ASN A 129 5.05 -1.00 -3.19
N THR A 130 3.86 -1.05 -3.76
CA THR A 130 3.66 -1.27 -5.20
C THR A 130 4.35 -0.20 -6.03
N TYR A 131 4.22 1.08 -5.65
CA TYR A 131 4.89 2.18 -6.32
C TYR A 131 6.41 2.07 -6.23
N ASN A 132 6.96 1.73 -5.06
CA ASN A 132 8.40 1.54 -4.87
C ASN A 132 8.96 0.41 -5.73
N VAL A 133 8.24 -0.72 -5.82
CA VAL A 133 8.61 -1.83 -6.70
C VAL A 133 8.58 -1.40 -8.17
N LEU A 134 7.54 -0.75 -8.63
CA LEU A 134 7.44 -0.24 -10.00
C LEU A 134 8.56 0.77 -10.31
N SER A 135 8.83 1.69 -9.39
CA SER A 135 9.91 2.67 -9.54
C SER A 135 11.28 1.99 -9.63
N SER A 136 11.53 0.96 -8.83
CA SER A 136 12.78 0.20 -8.89
C SER A 136 12.94 -0.57 -10.20
N ILE A 137 11.86 -1.12 -10.73
CA ILE A 137 11.86 -1.77 -12.04
C ILE A 137 12.14 -0.75 -13.13
N THR A 138 11.45 0.38 -13.13
CA THR A 138 11.61 1.42 -14.16
C THR A 138 12.98 2.08 -14.13
N SER A 139 13.57 2.29 -12.95
CA SER A 139 14.92 2.84 -12.80
C SER A 139 16.03 1.87 -13.25
N ASN A 140 15.76 0.57 -13.26
CA ASN A 140 16.70 -0.46 -13.70
C ASN A 140 16.48 -0.87 -15.16
N LEU A 141 15.47 -0.33 -15.85
CA LEU A 141 15.33 -0.53 -17.30
C LEU A 141 16.44 0.26 -18.01
N PRO A 142 17.12 -0.37 -19.01
CA PRO A 142 18.08 0.34 -19.82
C PRO A 142 17.40 1.53 -20.51
N SER A 143 18.10 2.65 -20.61
CA SER A 143 17.57 3.82 -21.29
C SER A 143 17.20 3.49 -22.75
N MET A 144 16.27 4.23 -23.35
CA MET A 144 15.94 4.06 -24.77
C MET A 144 17.18 4.20 -25.65
N ASP A 145 18.15 5.05 -25.27
CA ASP A 145 19.42 5.23 -25.96
C ASP A 145 20.32 3.97 -25.84
N ASP A 146 20.37 3.35 -24.66
CA ASP A 146 21.14 2.11 -24.46
C ASP A 146 20.52 0.94 -25.20
N MET A 147 19.20 0.85 -25.23
CA MET A 147 18.48 -0.13 -26.06
C MET A 147 18.75 0.12 -27.55
N GLY A 148 18.73 1.37 -27.99
CA GLY A 148 19.07 1.73 -29.38
C GLY A 148 20.48 1.34 -29.77
N LYS A 149 21.46 1.64 -28.92
CA LYS A 149 22.88 1.25 -29.13
C LYS A 149 23.07 -0.26 -29.13
N ALA A 150 22.41 -1.00 -28.25
CA ALA A 150 22.45 -2.45 -28.20
C ALA A 150 21.85 -3.05 -29.47
N LEU A 151 20.75 -2.52 -29.97
CA LEU A 151 20.10 -2.93 -31.21
C LEU A 151 21.00 -2.65 -32.44
N GLU A 152 21.58 -1.45 -32.48
CA GLU A 152 22.52 -1.07 -33.54
C GLU A 152 23.75 -2.00 -33.58
N THR A 153 24.32 -2.29 -32.41
CA THR A 153 25.46 -3.20 -32.27
C THR A 153 25.09 -4.63 -32.75
N SER A 154 23.89 -5.09 -32.34
CA SER A 154 23.40 -6.40 -32.78
C SER A 154 23.16 -6.47 -34.29
N LEU A 155 22.61 -5.42 -34.87
CA LEU A 155 22.38 -5.32 -36.31
C LEU A 155 23.71 -5.29 -37.10
N LYS A 156 24.71 -4.54 -36.62
CA LYS A 156 26.05 -4.53 -37.19
C LYS A 156 26.70 -5.93 -37.15
N SER A 157 26.61 -6.59 -35.98
CA SER A 157 27.14 -7.95 -35.83
C SER A 157 26.47 -8.95 -36.77
N LEU A 158 25.15 -8.84 -36.97
CA LEU A 158 24.38 -9.65 -37.91
C LEU A 158 24.79 -9.37 -39.37
N ALA A 159 24.97 -8.10 -39.71
CA ALA A 159 25.45 -7.73 -41.06
C ALA A 159 26.84 -8.24 -41.36
N ASP A 160 27.77 -8.10 -40.41
CA ASP A 160 29.15 -8.61 -40.51
C ASP A 160 29.18 -10.14 -40.63
N TYR A 161 28.33 -10.83 -39.86
CA TYR A 161 28.20 -12.29 -39.98
C TYR A 161 27.67 -12.70 -41.36
N GLY A 162 26.60 -12.03 -41.84
CA GLY A 162 26.03 -12.29 -43.15
C GLY A 162 27.00 -12.04 -44.33
N GLN A 163 27.98 -11.11 -44.16
CA GLN A 163 29.05 -10.90 -45.15
C GLN A 163 30.12 -11.97 -45.08
N LYS A 164 30.47 -12.48 -43.91
CA LYS A 164 31.51 -13.49 -43.71
C LYS A 164 31.03 -14.90 -44.04
N ASP A 165 29.78 -15.22 -43.74
CA ASP A 165 29.18 -16.53 -44.00
C ASP A 165 27.74 -16.38 -44.52
N PRO A 166 27.55 -16.08 -45.81
CA PRO A 166 26.24 -15.87 -46.41
C PRO A 166 25.31 -17.10 -46.35
N GLU A 167 25.86 -18.28 -46.43
CA GLU A 167 25.06 -19.52 -46.42
C GLU A 167 24.62 -19.87 -44.98
N GLY A 168 25.51 -19.76 -44.00
CA GLY A 168 25.16 -19.93 -42.60
C GLY A 168 24.13 -18.91 -42.14
N PHE A 169 24.22 -17.65 -42.59
CA PHE A 169 23.23 -16.60 -42.29
C PHE A 169 21.86 -16.94 -42.87
N LYS A 170 21.75 -17.40 -44.10
CA LYS A 170 20.49 -17.87 -44.71
C LYS A 170 19.88 -19.02 -43.92
N GLN A 171 20.71 -19.95 -43.44
CA GLN A 171 20.24 -21.08 -42.65
C GLN A 171 19.67 -20.64 -41.31
N ILE A 172 20.33 -19.73 -40.58
CA ILE A 172 19.85 -19.18 -39.32
C ILE A 172 18.51 -18.47 -39.53
N ILE A 173 18.38 -17.62 -40.54
CA ILE A 173 17.12 -16.93 -40.85
C ILE A 173 16.00 -17.94 -41.13
N LYS A 174 16.27 -18.95 -41.93
CA LYS A 174 15.30 -19.99 -42.28
C LYS A 174 14.83 -20.77 -41.05
N GLU A 175 15.75 -21.13 -40.16
CA GLU A 175 15.43 -21.85 -38.92
C GLU A 175 14.61 -20.98 -37.94
N THR A 176 15.00 -19.72 -37.77
CA THR A 176 14.30 -18.77 -36.90
C THR A 176 12.88 -18.51 -37.38
N VAL A 177 12.70 -18.15 -38.65
CA VAL A 177 11.39 -17.92 -39.25
C VAL A 177 10.51 -19.16 -39.18
N THR A 178 11.10 -20.36 -39.44
CA THR A 178 10.34 -21.63 -39.37
C THR A 178 9.91 -21.95 -37.95
N LYS A 179 10.73 -21.64 -36.96
CA LYS A 179 10.39 -21.83 -35.54
C LYS A 179 9.25 -20.92 -35.11
N ASP A 180 9.32 -19.62 -35.42
CA ASP A 180 8.30 -18.64 -35.08
C ASP A 180 6.95 -18.96 -35.74
N VAL A 181 6.96 -19.37 -37.01
CA VAL A 181 5.74 -19.79 -37.70
C VAL A 181 5.11 -21.02 -37.04
N ARG A 182 5.92 -22.00 -36.63
CA ARG A 182 5.43 -23.18 -35.91
C ARG A 182 4.88 -22.87 -34.53
N GLU A 183 5.52 -21.97 -33.79
CA GLU A 183 5.02 -21.55 -32.47
C GLU A 183 3.70 -20.77 -32.56
N ASN A 184 3.58 -19.86 -33.50
CA ASN A 184 2.35 -19.11 -33.75
C ASN A 184 1.19 -20.02 -34.18
N ALA A 185 1.43 -20.94 -35.10
CA ALA A 185 0.44 -21.94 -35.51
C ALA A 185 -0.03 -22.83 -34.34
N ARG A 186 0.89 -23.21 -33.44
CA ARG A 186 0.51 -23.95 -32.22
C ARG A 186 -0.38 -23.12 -31.27
N LYS A 187 -0.08 -21.83 -31.09
CA LYS A 187 -0.90 -20.93 -30.25
C LYS A 187 -2.30 -20.79 -30.82
N GLU A 188 -2.45 -20.58 -32.12
CA GLU A 188 -3.76 -20.49 -32.78
C GLU A 188 -4.59 -21.77 -32.63
N VAL A 189 -3.97 -22.97 -32.80
CA VAL A 189 -4.66 -24.24 -32.58
C VAL A 189 -5.12 -24.42 -31.12
N ILE A 190 -4.33 -23.96 -30.13
CA ILE A 190 -4.69 -24.03 -28.72
C ILE A 190 -5.85 -23.10 -28.42
N GLU A 191 -5.85 -21.90 -28.99
CA GLU A 191 -6.93 -20.92 -28.81
C GLU A 191 -8.23 -21.39 -29.47
N ALA A 192 -8.17 -21.95 -30.67
CA ALA A 192 -9.31 -22.53 -31.37
C ALA A 192 -9.94 -23.69 -30.57
N LYS A 193 -9.12 -24.57 -29.98
CA LYS A 193 -9.60 -25.67 -29.13
C LYS A 193 -10.24 -25.16 -27.82
N LYS A 194 -9.82 -24.03 -27.27
CA LYS A 194 -10.45 -23.42 -26.09
C LYS A 194 -11.81 -22.79 -26.42
N LYS A 195 -11.97 -22.21 -27.62
CA LYS A 195 -13.25 -21.64 -28.08
C LYS A 195 -14.33 -22.69 -28.37
N ASN A 196 -13.93 -23.88 -28.82
CA ASN A 196 -14.87 -24.97 -29.12
C ASN A 196 -15.28 -25.81 -27.89
N LYS A 197 -14.79 -25.51 -26.69
CA LYS A 197 -15.16 -26.18 -25.44
C LYS A 197 -16.08 -25.34 -24.54
N LYS A 198 -16.50 -24.18 -25.00
CA LYS A 198 -17.56 -23.35 -24.39
C LYS A 198 -18.85 -23.47 -25.22
#